data_db4d7fabfaeb4ae4f0af8b58ae9781ba
#
_entry.id   db4d7fabfaeb4ae4f0af8b58ae9781ba
#
_cell.length_a   1.000
_cell.length_b   1.000
_cell.length_c   1.000
_cell.angle_alpha   90.00
_cell.angle_beta   90.00
_cell.angle_gamma   90.00
#
_symmetry.space_group_name_H-M   'P 1'
#
loop_
_entity.id
_entity.type
_entity.pdbx_description
1 polymer ?
#
loop_
_entity_poly.entity_id
_entity_poly.type
_entity_poly.pdbx_seq_one_letter_code
_entity_poly.pdbx_strand_id
1 'polypeptide(L)'
;MPHLRDRLHFSTLMVFMEFCRTRSVSQTAANLGKSKAHVSVQLKTFAEQSGLTLYSRAGGHYYVNEQGLSIGKSIYHLANLNSFAATACSAPDDWQHITIRIPMRYWGGGISQALMHAIGEVRRQYPAIFYYCEFLDDYHDFQYRQRSWLPETRSLGSIDIRYTSAGADISGRWLALDNGHKIRHANWIVPKMPWGIMQTLAQDLETADIPYTYCDADYTPKLAAPLPDGERLLVNELLLTEALRAPHHSEPFPQARRSGLHCLLQGEHPALAAFRDHYIHGFHAENIRLRAWGERISARQWRYFAALAEHKRFSRAADSLCITQPALSKLMSQLENRLGQKLLLREKGGRQLRLSPAGELLHTLGKGIAVALDDLGAQITERRRREKRELHIGILPSVDENSRLLATVMHHLDAWREQYPDIRVRIYEAVHERLVEHLRRLDIQLAITEAPSPWLEQYPVFAPETLGLVAPAAWFTDAPPPAQLAWSELGDYPLVLPGKNVGIRYLIDRHCRAQNLALLPDIESDSLNLNSRWVAQGRYATILPASAMHSLIERGQAQFIPLTPPLERQLHISHLRHRQPGADEARLLAHFYPGSGS
;
A
#
# COMPACT_ATOMS: atom_id res chain seq x y z
N MET A 1 -16.29 -20.56 -17.53
CA MET A 1 -15.14 -19.71 -17.86
C MET A 1 -13.87 -20.42 -17.37
N PRO A 2 -12.76 -20.46 -18.12
CA PRO A 2 -11.53 -21.04 -17.62
C PRO A 2 -11.14 -20.32 -16.34
N HIS A 3 -10.75 -21.10 -15.31
CA HIS A 3 -10.37 -20.54 -14.02
C HIS A 3 -9.22 -19.55 -14.19
N LEU A 4 -9.21 -18.46 -13.43
CA LEU A 4 -8.18 -17.41 -13.46
C LEU A 4 -6.76 -18.00 -13.41
N ARG A 5 -6.56 -19.07 -12.61
CA ARG A 5 -5.29 -19.81 -12.51
C ARG A 5 -4.74 -20.33 -13.84
N ASP A 6 -5.63 -20.63 -14.82
CA ASP A 6 -5.21 -21.14 -16.14
C ASP A 6 -4.65 -20.06 -17.06
N ARG A 7 -4.90 -18.77 -16.71
CA ARG A 7 -4.44 -17.59 -17.44
C ARG A 7 -3.19 -16.95 -16.84
N LEU A 8 -2.88 -17.27 -15.57
CA LEU A 8 -1.73 -16.69 -14.88
C LEU A 8 -0.44 -17.41 -15.29
N HIS A 9 0.44 -16.71 -15.95
CA HIS A 9 1.77 -17.19 -16.28
C HIS A 9 2.78 -16.82 -15.19
N PHE A 10 3.59 -17.78 -14.74
CA PHE A 10 4.63 -17.52 -13.73
C PHE A 10 5.55 -16.36 -14.12
N SER A 11 5.90 -16.23 -15.41
CA SER A 11 6.72 -15.12 -15.89
C SER A 11 6.07 -13.75 -15.61
N THR A 12 4.76 -13.64 -15.83
CA THR A 12 3.98 -12.42 -15.54
C THR A 12 3.92 -12.16 -14.05
N LEU A 13 3.68 -13.21 -13.24
CA LEU A 13 3.67 -13.11 -11.78
C LEU A 13 5.02 -12.63 -11.24
N MET A 14 6.13 -13.19 -11.74
CA MET A 14 7.49 -12.78 -11.35
C MET A 14 7.78 -11.32 -11.67
N VAL A 15 7.35 -10.85 -12.85
CA VAL A 15 7.49 -9.44 -13.24
C VAL A 15 6.72 -8.54 -12.28
N PHE A 16 5.48 -8.89 -11.96
CA PHE A 16 4.67 -8.09 -11.05
C PHE A 16 5.23 -8.07 -9.62
N MET A 17 5.65 -9.22 -9.10
CA MET A 17 6.29 -9.33 -7.78
C MET A 17 7.53 -8.42 -7.68
N GLU A 18 8.41 -8.49 -8.68
CA GLU A 18 9.63 -7.68 -8.71
C GLU A 18 9.31 -6.20 -8.90
N PHE A 19 8.28 -5.89 -9.67
CA PHE A 19 7.79 -4.52 -9.81
C PHE A 19 7.24 -3.97 -8.48
N CYS A 20 6.50 -4.77 -7.70
CA CYS A 20 6.07 -4.36 -6.36
C CYS A 20 7.25 -3.99 -5.45
N ARG A 21 8.39 -4.69 -5.62
CA ARG A 21 9.61 -4.46 -4.84
C ARG A 21 10.37 -3.21 -5.30
N THR A 22 10.54 -3.05 -6.62
CA THR A 22 11.39 -1.99 -7.20
C THR A 22 10.64 -0.69 -7.49
N ARG A 23 9.32 -0.78 -7.75
CA ARG A 23 8.45 0.32 -8.21
C ARG A 23 9.01 1.06 -9.42
N SER A 24 9.86 0.39 -10.16
CA SER A 24 10.55 0.92 -11.34
C SER A 24 10.58 -0.12 -12.45
N VAL A 25 9.98 0.21 -13.59
CA VAL A 25 10.04 -0.65 -14.79
C VAL A 25 11.48 -0.89 -15.23
N SER A 26 12.33 0.14 -15.13
CA SER A 26 13.75 0.05 -15.50
C SER A 26 14.53 -0.91 -14.59
N GLN A 27 14.35 -0.76 -13.28
CA GLN A 27 15.02 -1.62 -12.30
C GLN A 27 14.49 -3.06 -12.35
N THR A 28 13.16 -3.23 -12.48
CA THR A 28 12.55 -4.55 -12.70
C THR A 28 13.15 -5.25 -13.93
N ALA A 29 13.27 -4.52 -15.04
CA ALA A 29 13.86 -5.05 -16.27
C ALA A 29 15.32 -5.49 -16.07
N ALA A 30 16.12 -4.65 -15.42
CA ALA A 30 17.53 -4.95 -15.11
C ALA A 30 17.66 -6.20 -14.23
N ASN A 31 16.89 -6.26 -13.13
CA ASN A 31 16.94 -7.37 -12.17
C ASN A 31 16.51 -8.71 -12.77
N LEU A 32 15.53 -8.69 -13.67
CA LEU A 32 15.04 -9.90 -14.35
C LEU A 32 15.77 -10.22 -15.65
N GLY A 33 16.68 -9.36 -16.11
CA GLY A 33 17.37 -9.52 -17.40
C GLY A 33 16.41 -9.45 -18.58
N LYS A 34 15.40 -8.57 -18.51
CA LYS A 34 14.37 -8.35 -19.53
C LYS A 34 14.45 -6.93 -20.10
N SER A 35 13.79 -6.68 -21.23
CA SER A 35 13.63 -5.33 -21.75
C SER A 35 12.54 -4.56 -20.99
N LYS A 36 12.65 -3.23 -20.92
CA LYS A 36 11.61 -2.35 -20.34
C LYS A 36 10.25 -2.55 -21.03
N ALA A 37 10.26 -2.71 -22.35
CA ALA A 37 9.05 -2.96 -23.12
C ALA A 37 8.37 -4.28 -22.69
N HIS A 38 9.15 -5.35 -22.50
CA HIS A 38 8.64 -6.63 -22.02
C HIS A 38 7.98 -6.50 -20.63
N VAL A 39 8.65 -5.81 -19.68
CA VAL A 39 8.10 -5.57 -18.35
C VAL A 39 6.80 -4.77 -18.42
N SER A 40 6.74 -3.70 -19.19
CA SER A 40 5.52 -2.88 -19.35
C SER A 40 4.36 -3.69 -19.91
N VAL A 41 4.60 -4.54 -20.93
CA VAL A 41 3.58 -5.42 -21.51
C VAL A 41 3.08 -6.43 -20.47
N GLN A 42 4.00 -7.06 -19.71
CA GLN A 42 3.63 -8.05 -18.69
C GLN A 42 2.81 -7.43 -17.55
N LEU A 43 3.16 -6.23 -17.09
CA LEU A 43 2.40 -5.50 -16.08
C LEU A 43 0.98 -5.17 -16.57
N LYS A 44 0.86 -4.68 -17.81
CA LYS A 44 -0.44 -4.42 -18.44
C LYS A 44 -1.26 -5.70 -18.56
N THR A 45 -0.66 -6.78 -19.07
CA THR A 45 -1.31 -8.10 -19.18
C THR A 45 -1.81 -8.59 -17.82
N PHE A 46 -1.02 -8.43 -16.76
CA PHE A 46 -1.44 -8.85 -15.41
C PHE A 46 -2.61 -8.00 -14.86
N ALA A 47 -2.58 -6.69 -15.07
CA ALA A 47 -3.68 -5.81 -14.70
C ALA A 47 -4.98 -6.18 -15.45
N GLU A 48 -4.89 -6.43 -16.75
CA GLU A 48 -6.04 -6.88 -17.58
C GLU A 48 -6.57 -8.26 -17.14
N GLN A 49 -5.68 -9.21 -16.89
CA GLN A 49 -6.07 -10.57 -16.46
C GLN A 49 -6.69 -10.60 -15.07
N SER A 50 -6.11 -9.83 -14.13
CA SER A 50 -6.64 -9.70 -12.78
C SER A 50 -7.93 -8.89 -12.76
N GLY A 51 -8.09 -7.93 -13.66
CA GLY A 51 -9.18 -6.95 -13.69
C GLY A 51 -9.18 -6.05 -12.44
N LEU A 52 -8.02 -5.83 -11.82
CA LEU A 52 -7.80 -5.02 -10.64
C LEU A 52 -6.89 -3.83 -10.95
N THR A 53 -7.12 -2.73 -10.26
CA THR A 53 -6.21 -1.59 -10.27
C THR A 53 -5.17 -1.79 -9.16
N LEU A 54 -4.01 -2.34 -9.50
CA LEU A 54 -2.97 -2.75 -8.53
C LEU A 54 -1.88 -1.69 -8.34
N TYR A 55 -1.75 -0.78 -9.27
CA TYR A 55 -0.78 0.31 -9.25
C TYR A 55 -1.27 1.49 -10.10
N SER A 56 -0.71 2.66 -9.83
CA SER A 56 -0.93 3.88 -10.61
C SER A 56 0.39 4.51 -11.01
N ARG A 57 0.35 5.49 -11.91
CA ARG A 57 1.51 6.28 -12.29
C ARG A 57 1.15 7.76 -12.15
N ALA A 58 1.97 8.50 -11.41
CA ALA A 58 1.80 9.93 -11.24
C ALA A 58 3.17 10.62 -11.14
N GLY A 59 3.37 11.76 -11.80
CA GLY A 59 4.63 12.50 -11.79
C GLY A 59 5.86 11.69 -12.27
N GLY A 60 5.64 10.71 -13.16
CA GLY A 60 6.73 9.83 -13.63
C GLY A 60 7.01 8.61 -12.73
N HIS A 61 6.42 8.57 -11.55
CA HIS A 61 6.64 7.52 -10.54
C HIS A 61 5.47 6.53 -10.50
N TYR A 62 5.78 5.29 -10.06
CA TYR A 62 4.79 4.23 -9.90
C TYR A 62 4.43 4.07 -8.42
N TYR A 63 3.14 3.95 -8.16
CA TYR A 63 2.56 3.71 -6.85
C TYR A 63 1.84 2.36 -6.87
N VAL A 64 2.28 1.43 -6.04
CA VAL A 64 1.60 0.14 -5.86
C VAL A 64 0.69 0.29 -4.64
N ASN A 65 -0.61 0.05 -4.81
CA ASN A 65 -1.56 0.14 -3.72
C ASN A 65 -1.47 -1.08 -2.77
N GLU A 66 -2.19 -1.05 -1.67
CA GLU A 66 -2.18 -2.12 -0.67
C GLU A 66 -2.58 -3.48 -1.27
N GLN A 67 -3.56 -3.48 -2.18
CA GLN A 67 -3.97 -4.71 -2.88
C GLN A 67 -2.85 -5.27 -3.75
N GLY A 68 -2.16 -4.40 -4.49
CA GLY A 68 -1.01 -4.78 -5.30
C GLY A 68 0.11 -5.37 -4.46
N LEU A 69 0.42 -4.75 -3.31
CA LEU A 69 1.42 -5.26 -2.37
C LEU A 69 1.02 -6.62 -1.80
N SER A 70 -0.22 -6.79 -1.37
CA SER A 70 -0.72 -8.07 -0.85
C SER A 70 -0.66 -9.19 -1.90
N ILE A 71 -1.02 -8.91 -3.16
CA ILE A 71 -0.89 -9.86 -4.27
C ILE A 71 0.59 -10.17 -4.55
N GLY A 72 1.46 -9.16 -4.54
CA GLY A 72 2.91 -9.34 -4.71
C GLY A 72 3.51 -10.30 -3.68
N LYS A 73 3.03 -10.26 -2.46
CA LYS A 73 3.40 -11.18 -1.37
C LYS A 73 3.01 -12.62 -1.66
N SER A 74 1.77 -12.84 -2.08
CA SER A 74 1.27 -14.18 -2.43
C SER A 74 2.07 -14.76 -3.61
N ILE A 75 2.42 -13.92 -4.59
CA ILE A 75 3.27 -14.32 -5.72
C ILE A 75 4.69 -14.67 -5.26
N TYR A 76 5.25 -13.94 -4.29
CA TYR A 76 6.55 -14.26 -3.72
C TYR A 76 6.57 -15.69 -3.16
N HIS A 77 5.52 -16.06 -2.45
CA HIS A 77 5.41 -17.41 -1.89
C HIS A 77 5.42 -18.49 -2.98
N LEU A 78 4.66 -18.29 -4.06
CA LEU A 78 4.66 -19.15 -5.24
C LEU A 78 6.04 -19.25 -5.90
N ALA A 79 6.71 -18.12 -6.06
CA ALA A 79 8.05 -18.05 -6.67
C ALA A 79 9.07 -18.80 -5.82
N ASN A 80 8.99 -18.67 -4.50
CA ASN A 80 9.84 -19.36 -3.54
C ASN A 80 9.68 -20.87 -3.63
N LEU A 81 8.45 -21.37 -3.60
CA LEU A 81 8.12 -22.79 -3.78
C LEU A 81 8.64 -23.33 -5.11
N ASN A 82 8.37 -22.64 -6.20
CA ASN A 82 8.76 -23.08 -7.54
C ASN A 82 10.30 -23.14 -7.71
N SER A 83 10.99 -22.16 -7.15
CA SER A 83 12.46 -22.13 -7.19
C SER A 83 13.07 -23.28 -6.38
N PHE A 84 12.53 -23.54 -5.19
CA PHE A 84 13.00 -24.65 -4.34
C PHE A 84 12.75 -26.00 -4.98
N ALA A 85 11.55 -26.24 -5.52
CA ALA A 85 11.19 -27.51 -6.15
C ALA A 85 12.19 -27.93 -7.23
N ALA A 86 12.65 -26.99 -8.03
CA ALA A 86 13.63 -27.26 -9.09
C ALA A 86 15.03 -27.63 -8.54
N THR A 87 15.40 -27.10 -7.37
CA THR A 87 16.69 -27.36 -6.74
C THR A 87 16.66 -28.66 -5.94
N ALA A 88 15.61 -28.86 -5.15
CA ALA A 88 15.49 -30.00 -4.24
C ALA A 88 15.31 -31.36 -4.96
N CYS A 89 14.84 -31.34 -6.19
CA CYS A 89 14.75 -32.57 -7.00
C CYS A 89 16.12 -33.28 -7.20
N SER A 90 17.25 -32.58 -7.00
CA SER A 90 18.58 -33.20 -7.07
C SER A 90 18.94 -34.05 -5.84
N ALA A 91 18.31 -33.81 -4.68
CA ALA A 91 18.47 -34.57 -3.44
C ALA A 91 17.11 -34.77 -2.74
N PRO A 92 16.23 -35.59 -3.31
CA PRO A 92 14.81 -35.63 -2.94
C PRO A 92 14.54 -36.27 -1.57
N ASP A 93 15.43 -37.13 -1.09
CA ASP A 93 15.25 -37.86 0.17
C ASP A 93 15.68 -37.04 1.41
N ASP A 94 16.55 -36.05 1.22
CA ASP A 94 17.20 -35.29 2.30
C ASP A 94 16.63 -33.89 2.51
N TRP A 95 15.54 -33.52 1.82
CA TRP A 95 15.01 -32.19 1.97
C TRP A 95 14.37 -31.94 3.34
N GLN A 96 14.59 -30.75 3.85
CA GLN A 96 14.10 -30.27 5.14
C GLN A 96 13.58 -28.83 4.98
N HIS A 97 12.97 -28.26 6.01
CA HIS A 97 12.52 -26.88 5.96
C HIS A 97 12.81 -26.08 7.22
N ILE A 98 12.94 -24.79 7.04
CA ILE A 98 13.03 -23.78 8.09
C ILE A 98 11.87 -22.80 7.88
N THR A 99 11.14 -22.47 8.93
CA THR A 99 10.09 -21.45 8.91
C THR A 99 10.67 -20.10 9.30
N ILE A 100 10.46 -19.08 8.46
CA ILE A 100 10.88 -17.71 8.72
C ILE A 100 9.61 -16.87 8.93
N ARG A 101 9.46 -16.27 10.13
CA ARG A 101 8.41 -15.33 10.46
C ARG A 101 8.93 -13.91 10.36
N ILE A 102 8.33 -13.10 9.51
CA ILE A 102 8.84 -11.76 9.17
C ILE A 102 7.68 -10.74 9.12
N PRO A 103 7.88 -9.53 9.71
CA PRO A 103 6.89 -8.47 9.63
C PRO A 103 6.73 -8.01 8.18
N MET A 104 5.49 -7.88 7.77
CA MET A 104 5.10 -7.78 6.37
C MET A 104 4.90 -6.37 5.86
N ARG A 105 4.80 -5.38 6.74
CA ARG A 105 4.42 -4.01 6.41
C ARG A 105 5.33 -3.31 5.40
N TYR A 106 6.56 -3.82 5.26
CA TYR A 106 7.63 -3.17 4.51
C TYR A 106 8.07 -3.97 3.28
N TRP A 107 7.12 -4.65 2.62
CA TRP A 107 7.42 -5.30 1.36
C TRP A 107 7.84 -4.27 0.31
N GLY A 108 8.98 -4.50 -0.33
CA GLY A 108 9.56 -3.58 -1.32
C GLY A 108 10.67 -2.68 -0.78
N GLY A 109 10.99 -2.77 0.53
CA GLY A 109 12.11 -2.07 1.16
C GLY A 109 13.32 -2.96 1.45
N GLY A 110 14.24 -2.46 2.27
CA GLY A 110 15.47 -3.15 2.65
C GLY A 110 15.23 -4.52 3.30
N ILE A 111 14.15 -4.67 4.07
CA ILE A 111 13.78 -5.93 4.72
C ILE A 111 13.54 -7.06 3.70
N SER A 112 12.72 -6.79 2.67
CA SER A 112 12.48 -7.77 1.62
C SER A 112 13.72 -8.02 0.76
N GLN A 113 14.56 -7.00 0.57
CA GLN A 113 15.83 -7.12 -0.11
C GLN A 113 16.77 -8.07 0.64
N ALA A 114 16.95 -7.85 1.94
CA ALA A 114 17.80 -8.69 2.80
C ALA A 114 17.28 -10.13 2.87
N LEU A 115 15.94 -10.32 2.96
CA LEU A 115 15.31 -11.64 2.94
C LEU A 115 15.64 -12.40 1.65
N MET A 116 15.48 -11.77 0.49
CA MET A 116 15.74 -12.39 -0.80
C MET A 116 17.22 -12.72 -0.99
N HIS A 117 18.10 -11.84 -0.51
CA HIS A 117 19.54 -12.08 -0.50
C HIS A 117 19.87 -13.31 0.36
N ALA A 118 19.42 -13.32 1.62
CA ALA A 118 19.70 -14.41 2.56
C ALA A 118 19.24 -15.77 2.02
N ILE A 119 17.99 -15.86 1.53
CA ILE A 119 17.48 -17.11 0.94
C ILE A 119 18.31 -17.53 -0.27
N GLY A 120 18.76 -16.58 -1.09
CA GLY A 120 19.61 -16.87 -2.25
C GLY A 120 20.98 -17.45 -1.85
N GLU A 121 21.60 -16.90 -0.80
CA GLU A 121 22.92 -17.33 -0.30
C GLU A 121 22.83 -18.68 0.40
N VAL A 122 21.90 -18.83 1.37
CA VAL A 122 21.78 -20.09 2.12
C VAL A 122 21.36 -21.27 1.24
N ARG A 123 20.61 -21.03 0.17
CA ARG A 123 20.29 -22.08 -0.81
C ARG A 123 21.51 -22.61 -1.55
N ARG A 124 22.54 -21.81 -1.73
CA ARG A 124 23.82 -22.29 -2.32
C ARG A 124 24.57 -23.20 -1.38
N GLN A 125 24.51 -22.92 -0.06
CA GLN A 125 25.16 -23.70 0.98
C GLN A 125 24.33 -24.93 1.37
N TYR A 126 23.02 -24.80 1.42
CA TYR A 126 22.07 -25.83 1.88
C TYR A 126 20.95 -26.03 0.86
N PRO A 127 21.23 -26.60 -0.33
CA PRO A 127 20.28 -26.70 -1.44
C PRO A 127 19.04 -27.57 -1.14
N ALA A 128 19.14 -28.48 -0.16
CA ALA A 128 18.06 -29.36 0.27
C ALA A 128 17.12 -28.69 1.32
N ILE A 129 17.42 -27.47 1.79
CA ILE A 129 16.59 -26.79 2.78
C ILE A 129 15.63 -25.82 2.10
N PHE A 130 14.34 -25.98 2.40
CA PHE A 130 13.28 -25.05 2.01
C PHE A 130 13.07 -23.99 3.08
N TYR A 131 13.14 -22.72 2.69
CA TYR A 131 12.88 -21.57 3.56
C TYR A 131 11.45 -21.09 3.34
N TYR A 132 10.57 -21.49 4.25
CA TYR A 132 9.17 -21.12 4.24
C TYR A 132 8.96 -19.79 4.96
N CYS A 133 8.42 -18.77 4.26
CA CYS A 133 8.21 -17.46 4.84
C CYS A 133 6.75 -17.30 5.27
N GLU A 134 6.54 -17.07 6.56
CA GLU A 134 5.28 -16.59 7.14
C GLU A 134 5.37 -15.09 7.32
N PHE A 135 4.47 -14.37 6.64
CA PHE A 135 4.41 -12.94 6.75
C PHE A 135 3.39 -12.54 7.81
N LEU A 136 3.83 -11.82 8.83
CA LEU A 136 3.00 -11.40 9.95
C LEU A 136 2.44 -10.01 9.72
N ASP A 137 1.14 -9.82 9.94
CA ASP A 137 0.54 -8.49 10.03
C ASP A 137 0.70 -7.96 11.46
N ASP A 138 1.18 -6.71 11.61
CA ASP A 138 1.50 -6.08 12.90
C ASP A 138 0.30 -5.90 13.86
N TYR A 139 -0.93 -6.11 13.40
CA TYR A 139 -2.16 -5.78 14.14
C TYR A 139 -3.12 -6.94 14.39
N HIS A 140 -2.93 -8.08 13.77
CA HIS A 140 -3.82 -9.22 13.97
C HIS A 140 -3.03 -10.46 14.35
N ASP A 141 -3.30 -10.86 15.60
CA ASP A 141 -2.93 -12.11 16.20
C ASP A 141 -2.86 -13.29 15.21
N PHE A 142 -1.74 -13.95 15.24
CA PHE A 142 -1.47 -15.40 15.17
C PHE A 142 -2.56 -16.33 14.61
N GLN A 143 -3.41 -15.90 13.69
CA GLN A 143 -4.36 -16.78 13.01
C GLN A 143 -4.01 -17.03 11.54
N TYR A 144 -2.74 -17.12 11.20
CA TYR A 144 -2.39 -17.90 10.04
C TYR A 144 -2.51 -19.38 10.44
N ARG A 145 -3.60 -19.99 10.01
CA ARG A 145 -3.74 -21.44 10.06
C ARG A 145 -2.49 -22.02 9.42
N GLN A 146 -1.65 -22.66 10.24
CA GLN A 146 -0.57 -23.52 9.74
C GLN A 146 -1.18 -24.40 8.66
N ARG A 147 -0.85 -24.13 7.41
CA ARG A 147 -1.28 -25.01 6.34
C ARG A 147 -0.34 -26.19 6.36
N SER A 148 -0.84 -27.29 6.87
CA SER A 148 -0.17 -28.53 7.21
C SER A 148 0.33 -29.37 6.02
N TRP A 149 0.71 -28.73 4.91
CA TRP A 149 1.32 -29.45 3.80
C TRP A 149 2.82 -29.68 3.97
N LEU A 150 3.50 -28.92 4.86
CA LEU A 150 4.89 -29.15 5.25
C LEU A 150 4.92 -30.16 6.41
N PRO A 151 5.60 -31.29 6.25
CA PRO A 151 5.71 -32.29 7.31
C PRO A 151 6.52 -31.74 8.49
N GLU A 152 5.98 -31.75 9.69
CA GLU A 152 6.70 -31.33 10.92
C GLU A 152 7.97 -32.16 11.15
N THR A 153 7.96 -33.44 10.75
CA THR A 153 9.11 -34.35 10.86
C THR A 153 10.32 -33.89 10.02
N ARG A 154 10.14 -32.95 9.11
CA ARG A 154 11.19 -32.36 8.28
C ARG A 154 11.56 -30.93 8.68
N SER A 155 11.00 -30.43 9.78
CA SER A 155 11.32 -29.10 10.29
C SER A 155 12.67 -29.09 11.01
N LEU A 156 13.52 -28.13 10.64
CA LEU A 156 14.79 -27.84 11.31
C LEU A 156 14.66 -26.75 12.37
N GLY A 157 13.51 -26.09 12.44
CA GLY A 157 13.25 -24.99 13.36
C GLY A 157 12.68 -23.76 12.69
N SER A 158 12.75 -22.64 13.39
CA SER A 158 12.22 -21.36 12.90
C SER A 158 13.14 -20.17 13.20
N ILE A 159 12.92 -19.10 12.45
CA ILE A 159 13.57 -17.81 12.60
C ILE A 159 12.47 -16.75 12.70
N ASP A 160 12.36 -16.10 13.85
CA ASP A 160 11.42 -15.02 14.08
C ASP A 160 12.16 -13.69 13.97
N ILE A 161 11.88 -12.91 12.92
CA ILE A 161 12.44 -11.59 12.71
C ILE A 161 11.50 -10.57 13.35
N ARG A 162 12.00 -9.81 14.33
CA ARG A 162 11.22 -8.84 15.10
C ARG A 162 11.90 -7.48 15.14
N TYR A 163 11.09 -6.44 15.15
CA TYR A 163 11.59 -5.10 15.46
C TYR A 163 11.91 -4.97 16.95
N THR A 164 13.01 -4.27 17.25
CA THR A 164 13.44 -4.00 18.61
C THR A 164 14.10 -2.63 18.71
N SER A 165 13.94 -1.99 19.87
CA SER A 165 14.65 -0.76 20.24
C SER A 165 15.96 -1.04 20.99
N ALA A 166 16.20 -2.29 21.42
CA ALA A 166 17.41 -2.69 22.14
C ALA A 166 17.79 -4.13 21.79
N GLY A 167 19.09 -4.44 21.78
CA GLY A 167 19.59 -5.80 21.52
C GLY A 167 19.36 -6.28 20.09
N ALA A 168 19.33 -5.37 19.12
CA ALA A 168 19.16 -5.72 17.71
C ALA A 168 20.41 -6.43 17.15
N ASP A 169 20.22 -7.44 16.30
CA ASP A 169 21.30 -8.05 15.51
C ASP A 169 21.80 -7.07 14.44
N ILE A 170 20.90 -6.25 13.92
CA ILE A 170 21.22 -5.15 13.03
C ILE A 170 20.46 -3.91 13.46
N SER A 171 21.16 -2.79 13.63
CA SER A 171 20.59 -1.50 14.04
C SER A 171 20.71 -0.48 12.93
N GLY A 172 19.63 0.20 12.62
CA GLY A 172 19.58 1.32 11.70
C GLY A 172 19.46 2.66 12.41
N ARG A 173 20.08 3.69 11.82
CA ARG A 173 19.87 5.09 12.20
C ARG A 173 18.52 5.55 11.65
N TRP A 174 17.95 6.54 12.31
CA TRP A 174 16.85 7.27 11.73
C TRP A 174 17.38 8.36 10.81
N LEU A 175 16.73 8.52 9.68
CA LEU A 175 17.05 9.50 8.66
C LEU A 175 15.85 10.41 8.48
N ALA A 176 16.12 11.70 8.41
CA ALA A 176 15.15 12.69 7.94
C ALA A 176 15.28 12.79 6.42
N LEU A 177 14.20 12.54 5.71
CA LEU A 177 14.13 12.67 4.26
C LEU A 177 13.30 13.90 3.92
N ASP A 178 13.78 14.68 2.97
CA ASP A 178 13.07 15.83 2.38
C ASP A 178 13.41 15.99 0.89
N ASN A 179 12.94 17.05 0.27
CA ASN A 179 13.20 17.36 -1.13
C ASN A 179 14.46 18.22 -1.38
N GLY A 180 15.28 18.47 -0.36
CA GLY A 180 16.50 19.28 -0.43
C GLY A 180 16.26 20.79 -0.39
N HIS A 181 15.03 21.27 -0.29
CA HIS A 181 14.73 22.68 -0.15
C HIS A 181 14.88 23.16 1.31
N LYS A 182 15.31 24.41 1.53
CA LYS A 182 15.40 24.97 2.87
C LYS A 182 14.02 25.08 3.51
N ILE A 183 13.81 24.31 4.57
CA ILE A 183 12.54 24.27 5.34
C ILE A 183 12.72 25.10 6.59
N ARG A 184 11.89 26.15 6.78
CA ARG A 184 11.89 26.95 8.01
C ARG A 184 11.11 26.29 9.15
N HIS A 185 9.99 25.61 8.80
CA HIS A 185 9.17 24.82 9.73
C HIS A 185 8.82 23.51 9.04
N ALA A 186 9.32 22.41 9.58
CA ALA A 186 9.09 21.08 9.00
C ALA A 186 7.80 20.47 9.56
N ASN A 187 6.96 19.96 8.69
CA ASN A 187 5.91 19.02 9.06
C ASN A 187 6.52 17.60 9.08
N TRP A 188 6.79 17.11 10.28
CA TRP A 188 7.41 15.80 10.47
C TRP A 188 6.38 14.69 10.34
N ILE A 189 6.68 13.72 9.48
CA ILE A 189 5.86 12.55 9.23
C ILE A 189 6.61 11.33 9.74
N VAL A 190 5.94 10.55 10.58
CA VAL A 190 6.49 9.34 11.18
C VAL A 190 5.69 8.13 10.70
N PRO A 191 6.34 7.10 10.13
CA PRO A 191 5.62 5.87 9.77
C PRO A 191 5.15 5.15 11.02
N LYS A 192 3.94 4.59 10.99
CA LYS A 192 3.49 3.68 12.05
C LYS A 192 4.35 2.41 12.02
N MET A 193 5.03 2.17 13.12
CA MET A 193 5.90 1.02 13.40
C MET A 193 5.26 0.14 14.48
N PRO A 194 5.78 -1.06 14.75
CA PRO A 194 5.36 -1.84 15.92
C PRO A 194 5.43 -1.04 17.22
N TRP A 195 4.50 -1.29 18.13
CA TRP A 195 4.24 -0.47 19.32
C TRP A 195 5.51 -0.08 20.11
N GLY A 196 6.40 -1.01 20.39
CA GLY A 196 7.60 -0.74 21.19
C GLY A 196 8.56 0.26 20.53
N ILE A 197 8.70 0.23 19.19
CA ILE A 197 9.52 1.21 18.45
C ILE A 197 8.81 2.57 18.41
N MET A 198 7.50 2.55 18.18
CA MET A 198 6.68 3.77 18.16
C MET A 198 6.77 4.53 19.47
N GLN A 199 6.66 3.82 20.58
CA GLN A 199 6.72 4.41 21.92
C GLN A 199 8.10 5.04 22.18
N THR A 200 9.18 4.34 21.80
CA THR A 200 10.55 4.85 21.93
C THR A 200 10.78 6.08 21.05
N LEU A 201 10.35 6.02 19.80
CA LEU A 201 10.49 7.11 18.84
C LEU A 201 9.66 8.34 19.23
N ALA A 202 8.42 8.13 19.67
CA ALA A 202 7.56 9.20 20.19
C ALA A 202 8.23 9.93 21.36
N GLN A 203 8.75 9.18 22.32
CA GLN A 203 9.48 9.74 23.45
C GLN A 203 10.72 10.54 23.04
N ASP A 204 11.45 10.08 22.03
CA ASP A 204 12.64 10.78 21.51
C ASP A 204 12.24 12.09 20.82
N LEU A 205 11.16 12.09 20.04
CA LEU A 205 10.63 13.28 19.36
C LEU A 205 10.05 14.31 20.34
N GLU A 206 9.30 13.85 21.34
CA GLU A 206 8.79 14.69 22.43
C GLU A 206 9.92 15.33 23.24
N THR A 207 10.98 14.56 23.55
CA THR A 207 12.17 15.08 24.24
C THR A 207 12.90 16.14 23.42
N ALA A 208 12.86 16.04 22.10
CA ALA A 208 13.46 16.99 21.16
C ALA A 208 12.54 18.17 20.81
N ASP A 209 11.33 18.24 21.39
CA ASP A 209 10.30 19.25 21.09
C ASP A 209 9.95 19.33 19.59
N ILE A 210 9.83 18.15 18.96
CA ILE A 210 9.54 18.04 17.54
C ILE A 210 8.10 17.58 17.33
N PRO A 211 7.21 18.46 16.83
CA PRO A 211 5.84 18.08 16.50
C PRO A 211 5.83 17.16 15.28
N TYR A 212 5.05 16.09 15.36
CA TYR A 212 4.97 15.10 14.28
C TYR A 212 3.54 14.57 14.06
N THR A 213 3.32 14.02 12.88
CA THR A 213 2.09 13.30 12.49
C THR A 213 2.42 11.89 12.06
N TYR A 214 1.53 10.94 12.37
CA TYR A 214 1.71 9.57 11.93
C TYR A 214 1.23 9.37 10.50
N CYS A 215 2.00 8.62 9.72
CA CYS A 215 1.59 8.08 8.44
C CYS A 215 0.93 6.71 8.66
N ASP A 216 -0.36 6.60 8.33
CA ASP A 216 -1.18 5.44 8.68
C ASP A 216 -0.91 4.19 7.86
N ALA A 217 -0.26 4.17 6.81
CA ALA A 217 -0.06 2.98 6.00
C ALA A 217 1.35 2.87 5.47
N ASP A 218 1.55 1.93 4.59
CA ASP A 218 2.81 1.75 3.89
C ASP A 218 3.34 3.11 3.38
N TYR A 219 4.32 3.68 4.08
CA TYR A 219 4.96 4.94 3.72
C TYR A 219 5.84 4.78 2.47
N THR A 220 6.03 3.57 1.98
CA THR A 220 6.79 3.29 0.77
C THR A 220 6.28 4.05 -0.46
N PRO A 221 4.98 4.35 -0.65
CA PRO A 221 4.53 5.29 -1.68
C PRO A 221 5.08 6.70 -1.52
N LYS A 222 5.20 7.20 -0.29
CA LYS A 222 5.82 8.52 -0.04
C LYS A 222 7.30 8.54 -0.42
N LEU A 223 7.99 7.41 -0.28
CA LEU A 223 9.39 7.26 -0.67
C LEU A 223 9.60 7.13 -2.19
N ALA A 224 8.57 6.84 -2.96
CA ALA A 224 8.70 6.67 -4.40
C ALA A 224 8.75 7.98 -5.21
N ALA A 225 8.42 9.12 -4.57
CA ALA A 225 8.42 10.44 -5.19
C ALA A 225 9.06 11.46 -4.24
N PRO A 226 9.59 12.59 -4.74
CA PRO A 226 10.05 13.69 -3.90
C PRO A 226 8.94 14.13 -2.94
N LEU A 227 9.31 14.39 -1.70
CA LEU A 227 8.36 14.89 -0.69
C LEU A 227 7.92 16.32 -1.04
N PRO A 228 6.69 16.71 -0.70
CA PRO A 228 6.24 18.08 -0.83
C PRO A 228 7.11 19.07 -0.06
N ASP A 229 7.10 20.34 -0.48
CA ASP A 229 7.78 21.40 0.24
C ASP A 229 7.24 21.50 1.68
N GLY A 230 8.16 21.53 2.64
CA GLY A 230 7.83 21.61 4.05
C GLY A 230 7.55 20.27 4.75
N GLU A 231 7.49 19.15 4.03
CA GLU A 231 7.39 17.82 4.64
C GLU A 231 8.78 17.21 4.89
N ARG A 232 8.95 16.59 6.05
CA ARG A 232 10.08 15.72 6.40
C ARG A 232 9.57 14.36 6.85
N LEU A 233 10.06 13.31 6.22
CA LEU A 233 9.71 11.94 6.55
C LEU A 233 10.83 11.30 7.38
N LEU A 234 10.50 10.82 8.58
CA LEU A 234 11.44 10.11 9.44
C LEU A 234 11.39 8.62 9.13
N VAL A 235 12.50 8.03 8.70
CA VAL A 235 12.58 6.63 8.28
C VAL A 235 13.83 5.97 8.87
N ASN A 236 13.69 4.71 9.31
CA ASN A 236 14.85 3.91 9.66
C ASN A 236 15.60 3.46 8.40
N GLU A 237 16.91 3.61 8.37
CA GLU A 237 17.74 3.30 7.21
C GLU A 237 17.62 1.84 6.74
N LEU A 238 17.29 0.90 7.63
CA LEU A 238 17.07 -0.51 7.27
C LEU A 238 15.86 -0.74 6.36
N LEU A 239 14.93 0.23 6.31
CA LEU A 239 13.74 0.15 5.48
C LEU A 239 13.98 0.69 4.07
N LEU A 240 15.09 1.37 3.84
CA LEU A 240 15.43 2.00 2.57
C LEU A 240 16.23 1.07 1.67
N THR A 241 15.89 1.10 0.39
CA THR A 241 16.77 0.67 -0.70
C THR A 241 17.37 1.89 -1.36
N GLU A 242 18.44 1.73 -2.15
CA GLU A 242 19.00 2.81 -2.93
C GLU A 242 17.95 3.51 -3.83
N ALA A 243 17.09 2.71 -4.47
CA ALA A 243 16.02 3.21 -5.33
C ALA A 243 14.97 4.06 -4.56
N LEU A 244 14.74 3.75 -3.27
CA LEU A 244 13.82 4.52 -2.43
C LEU A 244 14.49 5.75 -1.81
N ARG A 245 15.79 5.76 -1.68
CA ARG A 245 16.58 6.88 -1.17
C ARG A 245 16.86 7.94 -2.24
N ALA A 246 17.12 7.51 -3.47
CA ALA A 246 17.58 8.37 -4.55
C ALA A 246 16.74 9.63 -4.85
N PRO A 247 15.39 9.63 -4.72
CA PRO A 247 14.58 10.82 -4.95
C PRO A 247 14.66 11.89 -3.84
N HIS A 248 15.32 11.58 -2.70
CA HIS A 248 15.27 12.40 -1.50
C HIS A 248 16.65 12.90 -1.08
N HIS A 249 16.68 14.11 -0.53
CA HIS A 249 17.77 14.54 0.32
C HIS A 249 17.63 13.82 1.67
N SER A 250 18.71 13.27 2.21
CA SER A 250 18.69 12.48 3.44
C SER A 250 19.73 12.94 4.43
N GLU A 251 19.31 13.24 5.66
CA GLU A 251 20.17 13.61 6.77
C GLU A 251 20.00 12.65 7.95
N PRO A 252 21.08 12.31 8.69
CA PRO A 252 20.93 11.58 9.94
C PRO A 252 20.08 12.36 10.94
N PHE A 253 19.18 11.65 11.64
CA PHE A 253 18.38 12.21 12.71
C PHE A 253 18.90 11.71 14.07
N PRO A 254 19.85 12.41 14.69
CA PRO A 254 20.55 11.94 15.89
C PRO A 254 19.70 11.95 17.15
N GLN A 255 18.56 12.66 17.15
CA GLN A 255 17.66 12.78 18.30
C GLN A 255 16.93 11.47 18.60
N ALA A 256 16.71 10.63 17.60
CA ALA A 256 16.07 9.33 17.80
C ALA A 256 17.10 8.23 18.06
N ARG A 257 16.84 7.42 19.08
CA ARG A 257 17.64 6.22 19.40
C ARG A 257 17.58 5.22 18.23
N ARG A 258 18.68 4.53 17.99
CA ARG A 258 18.71 3.48 16.99
C ARG A 258 17.65 2.42 17.29
N SER A 259 16.99 1.95 16.27
CA SER A 259 16.12 0.77 16.32
C SER A 259 16.50 -0.20 15.21
N GLY A 260 16.16 -1.45 15.37
CA GLY A 260 16.59 -2.44 14.41
C GLY A 260 15.78 -3.72 14.43
N LEU A 261 16.37 -4.77 13.92
CA LEU A 261 15.77 -6.08 13.80
C LEU A 261 16.57 -7.10 14.61
N HIS A 262 15.86 -8.00 15.25
CA HIS A 262 16.40 -9.13 15.96
C HIS A 262 15.88 -10.44 15.37
N CYS A 263 16.78 -11.40 15.12
CA CYS A 263 16.50 -12.72 14.55
C CYS A 263 16.53 -13.75 15.67
N LEU A 264 15.39 -14.13 16.17
CA LEU A 264 15.26 -15.18 17.19
C LEU A 264 15.31 -16.54 16.51
N LEU A 265 16.35 -17.31 16.80
CA LEU A 265 16.56 -18.66 16.25
C LEU A 265 15.95 -19.70 17.18
N GLN A 266 15.15 -20.61 16.64
CA GLN A 266 14.60 -21.77 17.35
C GLN A 266 15.02 -23.05 16.62
N GLY A 267 15.98 -23.76 17.16
CA GLY A 267 16.60 -24.95 16.59
C GLY A 267 18.12 -24.85 16.58
N GLU A 268 18.81 -25.95 16.31
CA GLU A 268 20.29 -26.06 16.42
C GLU A 268 20.97 -26.18 15.05
N HIS A 269 20.20 -26.29 13.95
CA HIS A 269 20.78 -26.52 12.63
C HIS A 269 21.61 -25.31 12.16
N PRO A 270 22.86 -25.51 11.62
CA PRO A 270 23.72 -24.41 11.21
C PRO A 270 23.13 -23.46 10.17
N ALA A 271 22.20 -23.92 9.35
CA ALA A 271 21.51 -23.11 8.36
C ALA A 271 20.68 -21.95 8.96
N LEU A 272 20.25 -22.07 10.22
CA LEU A 272 19.55 -21.00 10.94
C LEU A 272 20.50 -19.81 11.18
N ALA A 273 21.67 -20.08 11.71
CA ALA A 273 22.70 -19.06 11.93
C ALA A 273 23.21 -18.47 10.60
N ALA A 274 23.47 -19.32 9.61
CA ALA A 274 23.88 -18.88 8.29
C ALA A 274 22.83 -17.95 7.64
N PHE A 275 21.54 -18.27 7.77
CA PHE A 275 20.48 -17.38 7.28
C PHE A 275 20.53 -16.03 7.98
N ARG A 276 20.58 -15.98 9.32
CA ARG A 276 20.67 -14.74 10.09
C ARG A 276 21.84 -13.89 9.60
N ASP A 277 23.02 -14.48 9.46
CA ASP A 277 24.22 -13.77 9.07
C ASP A 277 24.09 -13.19 7.63
N HIS A 278 23.59 -13.95 6.68
CA HIS A 278 23.29 -13.46 5.34
C HIS A 278 22.16 -12.43 5.31
N TYR A 279 21.18 -12.55 6.20
CA TYR A 279 20.09 -11.57 6.31
C TYR A 279 20.62 -10.21 6.78
N ILE A 280 21.48 -10.20 7.79
CA ILE A 280 22.13 -8.99 8.30
C ILE A 280 22.98 -8.33 7.20
N HIS A 281 23.81 -9.12 6.51
CA HIS A 281 24.62 -8.62 5.40
C HIS A 281 23.80 -8.14 4.20
N GLY A 282 22.63 -8.71 4.00
CA GLY A 282 21.73 -8.39 2.88
C GLY A 282 21.21 -6.95 2.86
N PHE A 283 21.22 -6.26 4.00
CA PHE A 283 20.86 -4.82 4.06
C PHE A 283 21.90 -3.92 3.38
N HIS A 284 23.13 -4.40 3.24
CA HIS A 284 24.22 -3.66 2.62
C HIS A 284 24.58 -4.22 1.23
N ALA A 285 23.85 -5.23 0.75
CA ALA A 285 24.13 -5.85 -0.53
C ALA A 285 23.66 -4.98 -1.70
N GLU A 286 24.63 -4.51 -2.49
CA GLU A 286 24.35 -3.88 -3.77
C GLU A 286 23.96 -4.97 -4.80
N ASN A 287 22.89 -4.76 -5.54
CA ASN A 287 22.45 -5.58 -6.66
C ASN A 287 22.07 -7.04 -6.36
N ILE A 288 20.91 -7.26 -5.75
CA ILE A 288 20.36 -8.61 -5.65
C ILE A 288 19.87 -9.07 -7.02
N ARG A 289 20.65 -9.98 -7.62
CA ARG A 289 20.26 -10.61 -8.89
C ARG A 289 19.24 -11.71 -8.63
N LEU A 290 17.97 -11.43 -8.88
CA LEU A 290 16.87 -12.40 -8.80
C LEU A 290 16.93 -13.49 -9.89
N ARG A 291 17.98 -13.56 -10.69
CA ARG A 291 18.16 -14.65 -11.68
C ARG A 291 18.04 -16.05 -11.09
N ALA A 292 18.33 -16.21 -9.80
CA ALA A 292 18.13 -17.46 -9.09
C ALA A 292 16.67 -17.86 -8.87
N TRP A 293 15.73 -16.90 -9.00
CA TRP A 293 14.30 -17.09 -8.78
C TRP A 293 13.52 -17.28 -10.09
N GLY A 294 14.21 -17.47 -11.22
CA GLY A 294 13.62 -17.62 -12.53
C GLY A 294 12.63 -18.79 -12.61
N GLU A 295 11.71 -18.70 -13.56
CA GLU A 295 10.74 -19.74 -13.89
C GLU A 295 11.48 -21.04 -14.29
N ARG A 296 11.61 -21.97 -13.34
CA ARG A 296 12.21 -23.28 -13.59
C ARG A 296 11.18 -24.32 -13.98
N ILE A 297 9.95 -24.21 -13.44
CA ILE A 297 8.82 -25.08 -13.76
C ILE A 297 7.61 -24.19 -14.05
N SER A 298 7.03 -24.28 -15.24
CA SER A 298 5.87 -23.48 -15.63
C SER A 298 4.58 -23.98 -14.96
N ALA A 299 3.59 -23.11 -14.79
CA ALA A 299 2.27 -23.48 -14.26
C ALA A 299 1.64 -24.64 -15.06
N ARG A 300 1.86 -24.65 -16.39
CA ARG A 300 1.41 -25.74 -17.27
C ARG A 300 2.11 -27.06 -16.96
N GLN A 301 3.42 -27.05 -16.69
CA GLN A 301 4.17 -28.26 -16.32
C GLN A 301 3.73 -28.78 -14.95
N TRP A 302 3.50 -27.90 -13.96
CA TRP A 302 2.93 -28.28 -12.68
C TRP A 302 1.58 -28.99 -12.83
N ARG A 303 0.67 -28.42 -13.60
CA ARG A 303 -0.66 -29.00 -13.83
C ARG A 303 -0.57 -30.38 -14.51
N TYR A 304 0.29 -30.52 -15.48
CA TYR A 304 0.47 -31.78 -16.21
C TYR A 304 1.10 -32.86 -15.35
N PHE A 305 2.09 -32.49 -14.55
CA PHE A 305 2.69 -33.41 -13.60
C PHE A 305 1.68 -33.84 -12.52
N ALA A 306 0.91 -32.91 -11.97
CA ALA A 306 -0.14 -33.22 -10.97
C ALA A 306 -1.17 -34.22 -11.51
N ALA A 307 -1.66 -34.02 -12.74
CA ALA A 307 -2.59 -34.95 -13.38
C ALA A 307 -1.98 -36.35 -13.58
N LEU A 308 -0.70 -36.44 -13.94
CA LEU A 308 0.00 -37.73 -14.05
C LEU A 308 0.19 -38.41 -12.70
N ALA A 309 0.51 -37.65 -11.65
CA ALA A 309 0.65 -38.17 -10.28
C ALA A 309 -0.68 -38.71 -9.75
N GLU A 310 -1.80 -38.07 -10.08
CA GLU A 310 -3.14 -38.47 -9.66
C GLU A 310 -3.63 -39.69 -10.45
N HIS A 311 -3.61 -39.63 -11.79
CA HIS A 311 -4.20 -40.69 -12.64
C HIS A 311 -3.30 -41.89 -12.82
N LYS A 312 -2.01 -41.80 -12.56
CA LYS A 312 -1.00 -42.87 -12.69
C LYS A 312 -0.97 -43.54 -14.05
N ARG A 313 -1.53 -42.90 -15.09
CA ARG A 313 -1.57 -43.37 -16.49
C ARG A 313 -1.52 -42.19 -17.44
N PHE A 314 -0.67 -42.23 -18.46
CA PHE A 314 -0.54 -41.15 -19.44
C PHE A 314 -1.84 -40.90 -20.23
N SER A 315 -2.55 -41.97 -20.64
CA SER A 315 -3.80 -41.82 -21.37
C SER A 315 -4.86 -41.07 -20.53
N ARG A 316 -5.13 -41.54 -19.30
CA ARG A 316 -6.14 -40.92 -18.44
C ARG A 316 -5.77 -39.48 -18.07
N ALA A 317 -4.50 -39.20 -17.79
CA ALA A 317 -4.05 -37.85 -17.50
C ALA A 317 -4.16 -36.94 -18.73
N ALA A 318 -3.88 -37.45 -19.92
CA ALA A 318 -4.03 -36.71 -21.18
C ALA A 318 -5.50 -36.39 -21.46
N ASP A 319 -6.40 -37.36 -21.26
CA ASP A 319 -7.85 -37.19 -21.39
C ASP A 319 -8.38 -36.12 -20.44
N SER A 320 -7.98 -36.16 -19.15
CA SER A 320 -8.38 -35.16 -18.13
C SER A 320 -7.88 -33.75 -18.45
N LEU A 321 -6.78 -33.63 -19.17
CA LEU A 321 -6.16 -32.38 -19.60
C LEU A 321 -6.62 -31.91 -20.98
N CYS A 322 -7.47 -32.67 -21.66
CA CYS A 322 -7.91 -32.41 -23.03
C CYS A 322 -6.73 -32.23 -24.02
N ILE A 323 -5.70 -33.08 -23.91
CA ILE A 323 -4.52 -33.10 -24.78
C ILE A 323 -4.21 -34.52 -25.25
N THR A 324 -3.35 -34.67 -26.27
CA THR A 324 -2.91 -35.98 -26.69
C THR A 324 -1.85 -36.58 -25.77
N GLN A 325 -1.87 -37.93 -25.63
CA GLN A 325 -0.86 -38.63 -24.81
C GLN A 325 0.59 -38.37 -25.29
N PRO A 326 0.93 -38.32 -26.57
CA PRO A 326 2.27 -37.97 -27.05
C PRO A 326 2.71 -36.56 -26.63
N ALA A 327 1.77 -35.59 -26.67
CA ALA A 327 2.05 -34.21 -26.23
C ALA A 327 2.38 -34.16 -24.74
N LEU A 328 1.60 -34.84 -23.90
CA LEU A 328 1.87 -34.94 -22.45
C LEU A 328 3.21 -35.63 -22.18
N SER A 329 3.51 -36.72 -22.86
CA SER A 329 4.79 -37.45 -22.74
C SER A 329 5.99 -36.57 -23.10
N LYS A 330 5.90 -35.81 -24.21
CA LYS A 330 6.95 -34.87 -24.63
C LYS A 330 7.18 -33.79 -23.60
N LEU A 331 6.12 -33.21 -23.05
CA LEU A 331 6.22 -32.15 -22.01
C LEU A 331 6.82 -32.67 -20.70
N MET A 332 6.49 -33.90 -20.29
CA MET A 332 7.11 -34.53 -19.12
C MET A 332 8.59 -34.84 -19.37
N SER A 333 8.97 -35.35 -20.51
CA SER A 333 10.37 -35.56 -20.86
C SER A 333 11.16 -34.24 -20.85
N GLN A 334 10.58 -33.16 -21.33
CA GLN A 334 11.21 -31.85 -21.29
C GLN A 334 11.39 -31.35 -19.84
N LEU A 335 10.41 -31.61 -18.96
CA LEU A 335 10.51 -31.27 -17.54
C LEU A 335 11.61 -32.10 -16.86
N GLU A 336 11.60 -33.42 -17.03
CA GLU A 336 12.62 -34.33 -16.50
C GLU A 336 14.04 -33.95 -16.96
N ASN A 337 14.20 -33.65 -18.26
CA ASN A 337 15.49 -33.20 -18.80
C ASN A 337 15.95 -31.87 -18.21
N ARG A 338 15.02 -30.92 -17.99
CA ARG A 338 15.33 -29.64 -17.36
C ARG A 338 15.75 -29.78 -15.90
N LEU A 339 15.11 -30.69 -15.16
CA LEU A 339 15.41 -30.96 -13.76
C LEU A 339 16.61 -31.92 -13.59
N GLY A 340 17.05 -32.58 -14.66
CA GLY A 340 18.10 -33.58 -14.62
C GLY A 340 17.72 -34.86 -13.87
N GLN A 341 16.42 -35.08 -13.63
CA GLN A 341 15.91 -36.16 -12.79
C GLN A 341 14.70 -36.84 -13.42
N LYS A 342 14.60 -38.15 -13.25
CA LYS A 342 13.38 -38.88 -13.57
C LYS A 342 12.32 -38.67 -12.50
N LEU A 343 11.15 -38.25 -12.90
CA LEU A 343 10.00 -38.01 -12.01
C LEU A 343 9.04 -39.20 -11.98
N LEU A 344 9.01 -39.96 -13.10
CA LEU A 344 8.08 -41.06 -13.32
C LEU A 344 8.83 -42.33 -13.66
N LEU A 345 8.48 -43.40 -12.95
CA LEU A 345 9.00 -44.76 -13.17
C LEU A 345 7.88 -45.63 -13.75
N ARG A 346 8.24 -46.49 -14.69
CA ARG A 346 7.31 -47.50 -15.25
C ARG A 346 7.39 -48.77 -14.43
N GLU A 347 6.26 -49.30 -13.98
CA GLU A 347 6.22 -50.63 -13.36
C GLU A 347 6.51 -51.73 -14.39
N LYS A 348 7.14 -52.81 -13.88
CA LYS A 348 7.35 -54.01 -14.70
C LYS A 348 5.97 -54.56 -15.11
N GLY A 349 5.64 -54.52 -16.42
CA GLY A 349 4.31 -54.86 -16.95
C GLY A 349 3.57 -53.71 -17.61
N GLY A 350 4.04 -52.46 -17.52
CA GLY A 350 3.83 -51.41 -18.51
C GLY A 350 2.58 -50.54 -18.43
N ARG A 351 1.63 -50.77 -17.49
CA ARG A 351 0.35 -50.03 -17.51
C ARG A 351 0.19 -48.98 -16.43
N GLN A 352 0.99 -49.00 -15.37
CA GLN A 352 0.92 -47.98 -14.29
C GLN A 352 2.23 -47.25 -14.12
N LEU A 353 2.13 -46.00 -13.70
CA LEU A 353 3.26 -45.13 -13.36
C LEU A 353 3.40 -45.07 -11.83
N ARG A 354 4.64 -45.07 -11.37
CA ARG A 354 4.99 -44.70 -9.98
C ARG A 354 5.80 -43.43 -10.02
N LEU A 355 5.71 -42.66 -8.97
CA LEU A 355 6.60 -41.51 -8.78
C LEU A 355 7.98 -42.01 -8.35
N SER A 356 9.03 -41.39 -8.83
CA SER A 356 10.37 -41.52 -8.28
C SER A 356 10.47 -40.72 -6.96
N PRO A 357 11.53 -40.82 -6.15
CA PRO A 357 11.75 -39.93 -5.00
C PRO A 357 11.65 -38.45 -5.36
N ALA A 358 12.25 -38.04 -6.49
CA ALA A 358 12.12 -36.69 -7.02
C ALA A 358 10.68 -36.35 -7.44
N GLY A 359 9.94 -37.32 -7.96
CA GLY A 359 8.52 -37.19 -8.27
C GLY A 359 7.66 -37.03 -7.03
N GLU A 360 7.91 -37.80 -5.96
CA GLU A 360 7.19 -37.67 -4.67
C GLU A 360 7.43 -36.28 -4.02
N LEU A 361 8.66 -35.81 -4.03
CA LEU A 361 9.00 -34.48 -3.59
C LEU A 361 8.24 -33.42 -4.41
N LEU A 362 8.31 -33.51 -5.74
CA LEU A 362 7.65 -32.56 -6.63
C LEU A 362 6.12 -32.59 -6.44
N HIS A 363 5.55 -33.76 -6.17
CA HIS A 363 4.13 -33.92 -5.87
C HIS A 363 3.75 -33.22 -4.56
N THR A 364 4.57 -33.38 -3.50
CA THR A 364 4.36 -32.72 -2.22
C THR A 364 4.41 -31.20 -2.35
N LEU A 365 5.44 -30.67 -3.01
CA LEU A 365 5.58 -29.22 -3.24
C LEU A 365 4.49 -28.70 -4.20
N GLY A 366 4.05 -29.52 -5.15
CA GLY A 366 2.98 -29.22 -6.08
C GLY A 366 1.63 -28.98 -5.39
N LYS A 367 1.36 -29.68 -4.29
CA LYS A 367 0.18 -29.40 -3.44
C LYS A 367 0.27 -27.98 -2.85
N GLY A 368 1.43 -27.58 -2.34
CA GLY A 368 1.65 -26.22 -1.85
C GLY A 368 1.48 -25.15 -2.92
N ILE A 369 1.98 -25.41 -4.13
CA ILE A 369 1.82 -24.50 -5.29
C ILE A 369 0.35 -24.43 -5.73
N ALA A 370 -0.35 -25.55 -5.80
CA ALA A 370 -1.77 -25.57 -6.16
C ALA A 370 -2.60 -24.74 -5.15
N VAL A 371 -2.39 -24.96 -3.86
CA VAL A 371 -3.03 -24.19 -2.79
C VAL A 371 -2.72 -22.70 -2.94
N ALA A 372 -1.46 -22.34 -3.13
CA ALA A 372 -1.06 -20.93 -3.24
C ALA A 372 -1.61 -20.25 -4.52
N LEU A 373 -1.74 -20.99 -5.63
CA LEU A 373 -2.40 -20.51 -6.86
C LEU A 373 -3.91 -20.34 -6.67
N ASP A 374 -4.56 -21.28 -5.99
CA ASP A 374 -5.99 -21.20 -5.70
C ASP A 374 -6.29 -20.03 -4.76
N ASP A 375 -5.45 -19.80 -3.74
CA ASP A 375 -5.56 -18.65 -2.85
C ASP A 375 -5.35 -17.33 -3.58
N LEU A 376 -4.33 -17.25 -4.43
CA LEU A 376 -4.10 -16.06 -5.25
C LEU A 376 -5.30 -15.80 -6.16
N GLY A 377 -5.82 -16.83 -6.81
CA GLY A 377 -7.02 -16.76 -7.65
C GLY A 377 -8.26 -16.32 -6.86
N ALA A 378 -8.45 -16.86 -5.65
CA ALA A 378 -9.54 -16.47 -4.76
C ALA A 378 -9.40 -15.02 -4.29
N GLN A 379 -8.20 -14.59 -3.89
CA GLN A 379 -7.92 -13.20 -3.52
C GLN A 379 -8.22 -12.22 -4.66
N ILE A 380 -7.75 -12.52 -5.88
CA ILE A 380 -8.02 -11.68 -7.05
C ILE A 380 -9.51 -11.64 -7.36
N THR A 381 -10.19 -12.79 -7.32
CA THR A 381 -11.62 -12.90 -7.62
C THR A 381 -12.47 -12.15 -6.62
N GLU A 382 -12.19 -12.30 -5.31
CA GLU A 382 -12.92 -11.61 -4.26
C GLU A 382 -12.69 -10.09 -4.31
N ARG A 383 -11.46 -9.65 -4.56
CA ARG A 383 -11.13 -8.22 -4.73
C ARG A 383 -11.80 -7.64 -5.95
N ARG A 384 -11.76 -8.34 -7.10
CA ARG A 384 -12.47 -7.95 -8.31
C ARG A 384 -13.97 -7.85 -8.10
N ARG A 385 -14.55 -8.75 -7.28
CA ARG A 385 -15.96 -8.68 -6.91
C ARG A 385 -16.25 -7.45 -6.08
N ARG A 386 -15.36 -7.10 -5.14
CA ARG A 386 -15.45 -5.89 -4.33
C ARG A 386 -15.28 -4.64 -5.17
N GLU A 387 -14.24 -4.55 -5.99
CA GLU A 387 -14.02 -3.39 -6.88
C GLU A 387 -15.16 -3.17 -7.88
N LYS A 388 -15.80 -4.23 -8.38
CA LYS A 388 -16.93 -4.11 -9.31
C LYS A 388 -18.26 -3.72 -8.66
N ARG A 389 -18.36 -3.77 -7.33
CA ARG A 389 -19.59 -3.51 -6.58
C ARG A 389 -19.45 -2.44 -5.51
N GLU A 390 -18.26 -1.93 -5.28
CA GLU A 390 -18.00 -0.89 -4.29
C GLU A 390 -17.32 0.31 -4.95
N LEU A 391 -17.89 1.49 -4.72
CA LEU A 391 -17.32 2.78 -5.05
C LEU A 391 -16.94 3.48 -3.74
N HIS A 392 -15.69 3.83 -3.58
CA HIS A 392 -15.17 4.49 -2.39
C HIS A 392 -14.99 5.98 -2.67
N ILE A 393 -15.62 6.80 -1.87
CA ILE A 393 -15.65 8.26 -2.05
C ILE A 393 -15.14 8.92 -0.79
N GLY A 394 -14.24 9.87 -0.94
CA GLY A 394 -13.78 10.73 0.15
C GLY A 394 -14.60 12.02 0.21
N ILE A 395 -14.95 12.46 1.41
CA ILE A 395 -15.59 13.75 1.64
C ILE A 395 -14.85 14.53 2.73
N LEU A 396 -14.92 15.85 2.64
CA LEU A 396 -14.41 16.72 3.71
C LEU A 396 -15.33 16.66 4.93
N PRO A 397 -14.80 16.84 6.15
CA PRO A 397 -15.59 16.93 7.35
C PRO A 397 -16.60 18.09 7.26
N SER A 398 -17.81 17.83 7.68
CA SER A 398 -18.86 18.85 7.80
C SER A 398 -19.31 18.99 9.24
N VAL A 399 -19.47 20.23 9.68
CA VAL A 399 -19.86 20.57 11.05
C VAL A 399 -21.37 20.66 11.19
N ASP A 400 -22.02 21.05 10.11
CA ASP A 400 -23.44 21.38 10.09
C ASP A 400 -24.20 20.34 9.30
N GLU A 401 -25.21 19.74 9.90
CA GLU A 401 -26.09 18.76 9.24
C GLU A 401 -26.82 19.36 8.03
N ASN A 402 -27.02 20.68 8.02
CA ASN A 402 -27.63 21.43 6.91
C ASN A 402 -26.60 22.08 6.00
N SER A 403 -25.35 21.63 6.06
CA SER A 403 -24.30 22.20 5.22
C SER A 403 -24.58 21.96 3.74
N ARG A 404 -24.27 22.96 2.91
CA ARG A 404 -24.39 22.86 1.46
C ARG A 404 -23.62 21.67 0.88
N LEU A 405 -22.46 21.37 1.48
CA LEU A 405 -21.65 20.22 1.08
C LEU A 405 -22.41 18.91 1.24
N LEU A 406 -22.94 18.63 2.45
CA LEU A 406 -23.68 17.39 2.71
C LEU A 406 -24.94 17.28 1.86
N ALA A 407 -25.72 18.36 1.76
CA ALA A 407 -26.91 18.39 0.93
C ALA A 407 -26.61 18.07 -0.54
N THR A 408 -25.52 18.65 -1.09
CA THR A 408 -25.09 18.39 -2.47
C THR A 408 -24.62 16.94 -2.64
N VAL A 409 -23.79 16.45 -1.73
CA VAL A 409 -23.27 15.06 -1.79
C VAL A 409 -24.44 14.07 -1.71
N MET A 410 -25.36 14.24 -0.77
CA MET A 410 -26.53 13.38 -0.62
C MET A 410 -27.40 13.40 -1.87
N HIS A 411 -27.73 14.59 -2.39
CA HIS A 411 -28.56 14.73 -3.59
C HIS A 411 -27.97 13.95 -4.79
N HIS A 412 -26.67 14.13 -5.08
CA HIS A 412 -26.04 13.44 -6.21
C HIS A 412 -25.85 11.95 -5.97
N LEU A 413 -25.56 11.54 -4.74
CA LEU A 413 -25.42 10.12 -4.41
C LEU A 413 -26.76 9.38 -4.44
N ASP A 414 -27.83 9.98 -3.93
CA ASP A 414 -29.16 9.37 -3.94
C ASP A 414 -29.66 9.22 -5.38
N ALA A 415 -29.57 10.27 -6.20
CA ALA A 415 -29.94 10.21 -7.62
C ALA A 415 -29.12 9.16 -8.40
N TRP A 416 -27.83 9.05 -8.10
CA TRP A 416 -26.98 8.04 -8.72
C TRP A 416 -27.32 6.62 -8.23
N ARG A 417 -27.62 6.45 -6.93
CA ARG A 417 -27.98 5.16 -6.35
C ARG A 417 -29.34 4.63 -6.84
N GLU A 418 -30.29 5.50 -7.12
CA GLU A 418 -31.56 5.11 -7.75
C GLU A 418 -31.34 4.46 -9.11
N GLN A 419 -30.34 4.93 -9.87
CA GLN A 419 -29.98 4.37 -11.18
C GLN A 419 -29.09 3.13 -11.08
N TYR A 420 -28.26 3.01 -10.02
CA TYR A 420 -27.26 1.94 -9.85
C TYR A 420 -27.34 1.29 -8.46
N PRO A 421 -28.47 0.64 -8.10
CA PRO A 421 -28.72 0.11 -6.76
C PRO A 421 -27.77 -1.03 -6.37
N ASP A 422 -27.19 -1.75 -7.35
CA ASP A 422 -26.28 -2.87 -7.13
C ASP A 422 -24.86 -2.47 -6.73
N ILE A 423 -24.54 -1.16 -6.80
CA ILE A 423 -23.22 -0.66 -6.45
C ILE A 423 -23.23 -0.16 -5.01
N ARG A 424 -22.38 -0.75 -4.19
CA ARG A 424 -22.19 -0.31 -2.81
C ARG A 424 -21.30 0.92 -2.78
N VAL A 425 -21.74 1.97 -2.09
CA VAL A 425 -20.93 3.16 -1.86
C VAL A 425 -20.34 3.11 -0.46
N ARG A 426 -19.05 3.38 -0.36
CA ARG A 426 -18.34 3.63 0.89
C ARG A 426 -17.91 5.08 0.94
N ILE A 427 -18.24 5.76 2.03
CA ILE A 427 -17.86 7.16 2.24
C ILE A 427 -16.78 7.21 3.32
N TYR A 428 -15.71 7.93 3.01
CA TYR A 428 -14.59 8.20 3.92
C TYR A 428 -14.58 9.70 4.21
N GLU A 429 -14.67 10.06 5.47
CA GLU A 429 -14.54 11.45 5.89
C GLU A 429 -13.11 11.69 6.36
N ALA A 430 -12.43 12.65 5.74
CA ALA A 430 -11.08 13.02 6.08
C ALA A 430 -10.73 14.43 5.59
N VAL A 431 -9.71 15.05 6.17
CA VAL A 431 -9.18 16.34 5.73
C VAL A 431 -8.49 16.24 4.36
N HIS A 432 -8.34 17.38 3.68
CA HIS A 432 -7.89 17.47 2.30
C HIS A 432 -6.64 16.61 1.98
N GLU A 433 -5.56 16.77 2.73
CA GLU A 433 -4.31 16.05 2.51
C GLU A 433 -4.47 14.53 2.62
N ARG A 434 -5.30 14.08 3.56
CA ARG A 434 -5.61 12.67 3.72
C ARG A 434 -6.41 12.12 2.54
N LEU A 435 -7.37 12.90 2.03
CA LEU A 435 -8.13 12.52 0.85
C LEU A 435 -7.23 12.43 -0.39
N VAL A 436 -6.31 13.36 -0.58
CA VAL A 436 -5.31 13.31 -1.66
C VAL A 436 -4.43 12.06 -1.53
N GLU A 437 -4.00 11.72 -0.32
CA GLU A 437 -3.23 10.50 -0.07
C GLU A 437 -4.01 9.23 -0.39
N HIS A 438 -5.28 9.14 0.04
CA HIS A 438 -6.16 8.01 -0.27
C HIS A 438 -6.42 7.88 -1.78
N LEU A 439 -6.62 8.99 -2.50
CA LEU A 439 -6.71 8.97 -3.97
C LEU A 439 -5.42 8.44 -4.61
N ARG A 440 -4.27 8.87 -4.15
CA ARG A 440 -2.96 8.42 -4.68
C ARG A 440 -2.71 6.94 -4.44
N ARG A 441 -3.22 6.39 -3.34
CA ARG A 441 -3.15 4.97 -3.00
C ARG A 441 -4.23 4.13 -3.66
N LEU A 442 -5.21 4.77 -4.30
CA LEU A 442 -6.42 4.13 -4.84
C LEU A 442 -7.27 3.45 -3.75
N ASP A 443 -7.18 3.91 -2.51
CA ASP A 443 -8.06 3.48 -1.41
C ASP A 443 -9.47 4.05 -1.62
N ILE A 444 -9.54 5.25 -2.22
CA ILE A 444 -10.77 5.88 -2.72
C ILE A 444 -10.59 6.26 -4.20
N GLN A 445 -11.68 6.31 -4.93
CA GLN A 445 -11.68 6.59 -6.36
C GLN A 445 -11.98 8.05 -6.69
N LEU A 446 -12.89 8.66 -5.92
CA LEU A 446 -13.30 10.04 -6.04
C LEU A 446 -13.22 10.71 -4.67
N ALA A 447 -12.99 12.03 -4.63
CA ALA A 447 -13.04 12.78 -3.39
C ALA A 447 -13.55 14.21 -3.60
N ILE A 448 -14.26 14.75 -2.62
CA ILE A 448 -14.51 16.18 -2.53
C ILE A 448 -13.30 16.84 -1.89
N THR A 449 -12.66 17.76 -2.61
CA THR A 449 -11.44 18.46 -2.18
C THR A 449 -11.65 19.98 -2.24
N GLU A 450 -10.85 20.74 -1.50
CA GLU A 450 -11.01 22.19 -1.36
C GLU A 450 -9.77 23.01 -1.72
N ALA A 451 -8.64 22.35 -2.00
CA ALA A 451 -7.40 23.02 -2.38
C ALA A 451 -6.85 22.47 -3.70
N PRO A 452 -6.13 23.29 -4.48
CA PRO A 452 -5.45 22.83 -5.68
C PRO A 452 -4.42 21.74 -5.36
N SER A 453 -4.37 20.70 -6.21
CA SER A 453 -3.37 19.65 -6.11
C SER A 453 -2.83 19.28 -7.49
N PRO A 454 -1.50 19.20 -7.67
CA PRO A 454 -0.91 18.80 -8.96
C PRO A 454 -1.22 17.35 -9.35
N TRP A 455 -1.65 16.54 -8.39
CA TRP A 455 -1.96 15.12 -8.57
C TRP A 455 -3.37 14.86 -9.07
N LEU A 456 -4.26 15.86 -8.95
CA LEU A 456 -5.69 15.68 -9.16
C LEU A 456 -6.18 16.36 -10.43
N GLU A 457 -7.13 15.72 -11.07
CA GLU A 457 -8.09 16.32 -11.96
C GLU A 457 -9.27 16.76 -11.11
N GLN A 458 -9.67 18.05 -11.20
CA GLN A 458 -10.57 18.67 -10.25
C GLN A 458 -11.70 19.39 -11.00
N TYR A 459 -12.95 19.08 -10.67
CA TYR A 459 -14.15 19.65 -11.27
C TYR A 459 -14.97 20.37 -10.19
N PRO A 460 -15.39 21.63 -10.41
CA PRO A 460 -16.14 22.38 -9.40
C PRO A 460 -17.49 21.72 -9.12
N VAL A 461 -17.84 21.58 -7.84
CA VAL A 461 -19.13 21.00 -7.40
C VAL A 461 -20.23 22.04 -7.38
N PHE A 462 -19.92 23.24 -6.91
CA PHE A 462 -20.83 24.38 -6.89
C PHE A 462 -20.04 25.71 -6.92
N ALA A 463 -20.75 26.86 -6.99
CA ALA A 463 -20.10 28.16 -7.01
C ALA A 463 -19.22 28.40 -5.78
N PRO A 464 -18.12 29.17 -5.91
CA PRO A 464 -17.24 29.50 -4.79
C PRO A 464 -18.00 30.07 -3.59
N GLU A 465 -17.51 29.77 -2.41
CA GLU A 465 -18.03 30.28 -1.15
C GLU A 465 -17.02 31.23 -0.50
N THR A 466 -17.47 32.41 -0.08
CA THR A 466 -16.63 33.38 0.62
C THR A 466 -16.40 32.94 2.06
N LEU A 467 -15.16 32.99 2.53
CA LEU A 467 -14.81 32.82 3.93
C LEU A 467 -15.05 34.12 4.68
N GLY A 468 -15.53 34.01 5.91
CA GLY A 468 -15.76 35.14 6.80
C GLY A 468 -15.47 34.76 8.24
N LEU A 469 -15.45 35.77 9.11
CA LEU A 469 -15.40 35.56 10.54
C LEU A 469 -16.79 35.10 10.99
N VAL A 470 -16.88 33.91 11.57
CA VAL A 470 -18.08 33.42 12.27
C VAL A 470 -17.85 33.64 13.75
N ALA A 471 -18.49 34.68 14.28
CA ALA A 471 -18.33 35.13 15.66
C ALA A 471 -19.60 34.87 16.48
N PRO A 472 -19.50 34.67 17.80
CA PRO A 472 -20.64 34.54 18.68
C PRO A 472 -21.57 35.73 18.59
N ALA A 473 -22.89 35.52 18.42
CA ALA A 473 -23.87 36.62 18.38
C ALA A 473 -23.90 37.45 19.68
N ALA A 474 -23.55 36.80 20.81
CA ALA A 474 -23.49 37.45 22.09
C ALA A 474 -22.44 38.59 22.17
N TRP A 475 -21.46 38.65 21.28
CA TRP A 475 -20.48 39.74 21.25
C TRP A 475 -21.03 41.04 20.67
N PHE A 476 -22.18 40.99 20.03
CA PHE A 476 -22.80 42.11 19.32
C PHE A 476 -24.15 42.54 19.92
N THR A 477 -24.32 42.34 21.25
CA THR A 477 -25.55 42.76 21.95
C THR A 477 -25.65 44.25 22.11
N ASP A 478 -24.52 44.94 22.31
CA ASP A 478 -24.46 46.36 22.57
C ASP A 478 -24.23 47.22 21.31
N ALA A 479 -23.74 46.60 20.24
CA ALA A 479 -23.52 47.22 18.92
C ALA A 479 -23.67 46.19 17.83
N PRO A 480 -24.24 46.55 16.65
CA PRO A 480 -24.34 45.62 15.54
C PRO A 480 -22.97 45.18 15.05
N PRO A 481 -22.87 43.95 14.49
CA PRO A 481 -21.61 43.49 13.90
C PRO A 481 -21.18 44.42 12.76
N PRO A 482 -19.87 44.60 12.50
CA PRO A 482 -19.39 45.37 11.36
C PRO A 482 -19.87 44.73 10.05
N ALA A 483 -20.20 45.57 9.05
CA ALA A 483 -20.66 45.11 7.73
C ALA A 483 -19.59 44.26 7.02
N GLN A 484 -18.31 44.51 7.31
CA GLN A 484 -17.12 43.77 6.85
C GLN A 484 -15.95 44.01 7.81
N LEU A 485 -14.97 43.12 7.82
CA LEU A 485 -13.78 43.20 8.67
C LEU A 485 -12.52 43.01 7.84
N ALA A 486 -11.49 43.82 8.10
CA ALA A 486 -10.19 43.62 7.44
C ALA A 486 -9.44 42.45 8.09
N TRP A 487 -8.63 41.73 7.30
CA TRP A 487 -7.80 40.63 7.83
C TRP A 487 -6.83 41.08 8.92
N SER A 488 -6.38 42.33 8.90
CA SER A 488 -5.50 42.91 9.95
C SER A 488 -6.19 43.09 11.30
N GLU A 489 -7.52 43.19 11.32
CA GLU A 489 -8.33 43.38 12.53
C GLU A 489 -8.67 42.07 13.25
N LEU A 490 -8.36 40.92 12.62
CA LEU A 490 -8.65 39.60 13.17
C LEU A 490 -7.88 39.32 14.48
N GLY A 491 -6.75 39.99 14.69
CA GLY A 491 -5.97 39.86 15.92
C GLY A 491 -6.66 40.38 17.18
N ASP A 492 -7.74 41.17 17.03
CA ASP A 492 -8.53 41.71 18.15
C ASP A 492 -9.59 40.72 18.68
N TYR A 493 -9.74 39.57 17.99
CA TYR A 493 -10.74 38.54 18.30
C TYR A 493 -10.06 37.27 18.83
N PRO A 494 -10.59 36.64 19.88
CA PRO A 494 -10.12 35.30 20.27
C PRO A 494 -10.53 34.30 19.22
N LEU A 495 -9.54 33.66 18.57
CA LEU A 495 -9.72 32.79 17.42
C LEU A 495 -9.47 31.32 17.72
N VAL A 496 -10.38 30.48 17.25
CA VAL A 496 -10.12 29.05 17.05
C VAL A 496 -10.10 28.76 15.56
N LEU A 497 -8.98 28.25 15.06
CA LEU A 497 -8.83 27.93 13.65
C LEU A 497 -8.63 26.42 13.42
N PRO A 498 -9.00 25.92 12.24
CA PRO A 498 -8.63 24.59 11.82
C PRO A 498 -7.11 24.39 11.86
N GLY A 499 -6.66 23.19 12.16
CA GLY A 499 -5.24 22.84 12.15
C GLY A 499 -4.61 22.97 10.76
N LYS A 500 -3.28 23.00 10.70
CA LYS A 500 -2.52 23.25 9.46
C LYS A 500 -2.72 22.22 8.37
N ASN A 501 -3.23 21.03 8.71
CA ASN A 501 -3.54 19.95 7.77
C ASN A 501 -4.94 20.05 7.13
N VAL A 502 -5.72 21.06 7.47
CA VAL A 502 -7.05 21.29 6.91
C VAL A 502 -6.94 22.27 5.74
N GLY A 503 -7.52 21.94 4.60
CA GLY A 503 -7.37 22.72 3.37
C GLY A 503 -7.83 24.17 3.50
N ILE A 504 -8.88 24.47 4.30
CA ILE A 504 -9.30 25.86 4.63
C ILE A 504 -8.15 26.60 5.29
N ARG A 505 -7.43 25.99 6.25
CA ARG A 505 -6.29 26.64 6.90
C ARG A 505 -5.19 26.95 5.90
N TYR A 506 -4.93 26.07 4.95
CA TYR A 506 -3.98 26.34 3.87
C TYR A 506 -4.37 27.59 3.07
N LEU A 507 -5.66 27.76 2.75
CA LEU A 507 -6.16 28.93 2.02
C LEU A 507 -5.98 30.22 2.86
N ILE A 508 -6.32 30.17 4.14
CA ILE A 508 -6.16 31.29 5.09
C ILE A 508 -4.68 31.68 5.21
N ASP A 509 -3.80 30.72 5.49
CA ASP A 509 -2.37 30.98 5.69
C ASP A 509 -1.70 31.51 4.40
N ARG A 510 -2.11 31.02 3.23
CA ARG A 510 -1.65 31.52 1.92
C ARG A 510 -2.10 32.97 1.71
N HIS A 511 -3.34 33.28 2.03
CA HIS A 511 -3.89 34.63 1.91
C HIS A 511 -3.19 35.61 2.84
N CYS A 512 -3.04 35.25 4.12
CA CYS A 512 -2.31 36.06 5.10
C CYS A 512 -0.86 36.32 4.69
N ARG A 513 -0.15 35.28 4.21
CA ARG A 513 1.23 35.43 3.70
C ARG A 513 1.32 36.39 2.53
N ALA A 514 0.37 36.34 1.59
CA ALA A 514 0.34 37.24 0.45
C ALA A 514 0.15 38.73 0.84
N GLN A 515 -0.44 38.97 2.00
CA GLN A 515 -0.66 40.31 2.58
C GLN A 515 0.35 40.68 3.66
N ASN A 516 1.39 39.86 3.90
CA ASN A 516 2.38 40.02 4.98
C ASN A 516 1.72 40.09 6.38
N LEU A 517 0.61 39.39 6.57
CA LEU A 517 -0.07 39.29 7.86
C LEU A 517 0.32 37.98 8.58
N ALA A 518 0.49 38.08 9.89
CA ALA A 518 0.67 36.92 10.77
C ALA A 518 -0.62 36.73 11.59
N LEU A 519 -1.38 35.69 11.28
CA LEU A 519 -2.58 35.33 12.04
C LEU A 519 -2.23 34.18 13.00
N LEU A 520 -2.26 34.48 14.30
CA LEU A 520 -2.01 33.52 15.37
C LEU A 520 -3.32 33.23 16.10
N PRO A 521 -3.92 32.03 15.94
CA PRO A 521 -5.10 31.66 16.69
C PRO A 521 -4.74 31.31 18.13
N ASP A 522 -5.68 31.51 19.06
CA ASP A 522 -5.55 31.07 20.46
C ASP A 522 -5.64 29.54 20.56
N ILE A 523 -6.42 28.92 19.69
CA ILE A 523 -6.59 27.47 19.64
C ILE A 523 -6.50 26.99 18.18
N GLU A 524 -5.77 25.90 17.97
CA GLU A 524 -5.80 25.13 16.73
C GLU A 524 -6.49 23.78 16.98
N SER A 525 -7.47 23.41 16.13
CA SER A 525 -8.22 22.17 16.28
C SER A 525 -8.61 21.58 14.92
N ASP A 526 -8.28 20.31 14.69
CA ASP A 526 -8.72 19.57 13.50
C ASP A 526 -10.21 19.19 13.56
N SER A 527 -10.83 19.35 14.72
CA SER A 527 -12.26 19.09 14.92
C SER A 527 -13.11 20.32 14.68
N LEU A 528 -13.66 20.44 13.48
CA LEU A 528 -14.59 21.53 13.16
C LEU A 528 -15.81 21.55 14.10
N ASN A 529 -16.25 20.39 14.62
CA ASN A 529 -17.32 20.28 15.61
C ASN A 529 -16.95 20.97 16.93
N LEU A 530 -15.70 20.87 17.40
CA LEU A 530 -15.25 21.60 18.58
C LEU A 530 -15.22 23.10 18.32
N ASN A 531 -14.74 23.52 17.14
CA ASN A 531 -14.72 24.93 16.75
C ASN A 531 -16.14 25.51 16.78
N SER A 532 -17.10 24.82 16.19
CA SER A 532 -18.52 25.21 16.22
C SER A 532 -19.08 25.36 17.64
N ARG A 533 -18.74 24.41 18.54
CA ARG A 533 -19.20 24.48 19.92
C ARG A 533 -18.60 25.67 20.70
N TRP A 534 -17.34 26.00 20.47
CA TRP A 534 -16.73 27.17 21.10
C TRP A 534 -17.34 28.48 20.63
N VAL A 535 -17.69 28.57 19.33
CA VAL A 535 -18.46 29.70 18.80
C VAL A 535 -19.84 29.78 19.47
N ALA A 536 -20.57 28.66 19.53
CA ALA A 536 -21.89 28.61 20.18
C ALA A 536 -21.85 28.93 21.68
N GLN A 537 -20.73 28.67 22.37
CA GLN A 537 -20.52 29.01 23.78
C GLN A 537 -20.12 30.47 24.01
N GLY A 538 -19.98 31.26 22.97
CA GLY A 538 -19.61 32.67 23.08
C GLY A 538 -18.12 32.95 23.39
N ARG A 539 -17.23 31.95 23.20
CA ARG A 539 -15.83 32.05 23.67
C ARG A 539 -14.84 32.44 22.57
N TYR A 540 -15.03 31.91 21.37
CA TYR A 540 -14.10 32.07 20.24
C TYR A 540 -14.85 32.32 18.95
N ALA A 541 -14.25 33.04 18.04
CA ALA A 541 -14.67 33.11 16.65
C ALA A 541 -13.82 32.17 15.77
N THR A 542 -14.31 31.87 14.58
CA THR A 542 -13.59 31.05 13.61
C THR A 542 -13.70 31.63 12.21
N ILE A 543 -12.85 31.19 11.27
CA ILE A 543 -12.92 31.64 9.87
C ILE A 543 -13.39 30.47 9.02
N LEU A 544 -14.64 30.52 8.60
CA LEU A 544 -15.32 29.50 7.81
C LEU A 544 -16.31 30.15 6.82
N PRO A 545 -16.79 29.43 5.78
CA PRO A 545 -17.92 29.92 5.01
C PRO A 545 -19.23 29.86 5.83
N ALA A 546 -20.17 30.74 5.56
CA ALA A 546 -21.46 30.78 6.24
C ALA A 546 -22.20 29.44 6.19
N SER A 547 -22.10 28.72 5.06
CA SER A 547 -22.72 27.41 4.85
C SER A 547 -22.21 26.32 5.82
N ALA A 548 -20.99 26.44 6.32
CA ALA A 548 -20.43 25.48 7.27
C ALA A 548 -20.94 25.67 8.70
N MET A 549 -21.57 26.81 9.01
CA MET A 549 -22.14 27.16 10.31
C MET A 549 -23.60 27.61 10.19
N HIS A 550 -24.27 27.18 9.14
CA HIS A 550 -25.62 27.61 8.76
C HIS A 550 -26.60 27.52 9.93
N SER A 551 -26.70 26.39 10.60
CA SER A 551 -27.60 26.18 11.72
C SER A 551 -27.33 27.11 12.91
N LEU A 552 -26.07 27.45 13.20
CA LEU A 552 -25.77 28.40 14.28
C LEU A 552 -26.18 29.84 13.91
N ILE A 553 -25.96 30.21 12.65
CA ILE A 553 -26.33 31.55 12.14
C ILE A 553 -27.86 31.69 12.10
N GLU A 554 -28.57 30.71 11.59
CA GLU A 554 -30.06 30.74 11.55
C GLU A 554 -30.69 30.79 12.95
N ARG A 555 -30.10 30.08 13.92
CA ARG A 555 -30.57 30.14 15.32
C ARG A 555 -30.20 31.42 16.03
N GLY A 556 -29.50 32.33 15.36
CA GLY A 556 -29.06 33.60 15.95
C GLY A 556 -27.97 33.43 17.03
N GLN A 557 -27.26 32.29 17.05
CA GLN A 557 -26.17 32.01 18.00
C GLN A 557 -24.83 32.51 17.49
N ALA A 558 -24.68 32.69 16.19
CA ALA A 558 -23.47 33.23 15.56
C ALA A 558 -23.82 34.28 14.50
N GLN A 559 -22.87 35.17 14.21
CA GLN A 559 -22.90 36.15 13.14
C GLN A 559 -21.79 35.87 12.15
N PHE A 560 -22.12 35.96 10.86
CA PHE A 560 -21.14 35.88 9.78
C PHE A 560 -20.76 37.28 9.33
N ILE A 561 -19.48 37.59 9.40
CA ILE A 561 -18.91 38.89 9.03
C ILE A 561 -17.95 38.67 7.85
N PRO A 562 -18.27 39.22 6.66
CA PRO A 562 -17.38 39.12 5.49
C PRO A 562 -15.99 39.70 5.77
N LEU A 563 -14.95 39.07 5.25
CA LEU A 563 -13.58 39.55 5.34
C LEU A 563 -13.18 40.31 4.05
N THR A 564 -12.36 41.36 4.22
CA THR A 564 -11.86 42.15 3.11
C THR A 564 -10.33 42.24 3.11
N PRO A 565 -9.66 41.99 1.94
CA PRO A 565 -10.24 41.51 0.67
C PRO A 565 -10.84 40.09 0.83
N PRO A 566 -11.86 39.75 -0.02
CA PRO A 566 -12.53 38.46 0.10
C PRO A 566 -11.58 37.30 -0.23
N LEU A 567 -11.73 36.22 0.51
CA LEU A 567 -11.11 34.94 0.27
C LEU A 567 -12.19 33.91 -0.07
N GLU A 568 -12.07 33.30 -1.21
CA GLU A 568 -13.06 32.30 -1.67
C GLU A 568 -12.51 30.88 -1.55
N ARG A 569 -13.39 29.94 -1.20
CA ARG A 569 -13.17 28.52 -1.23
C ARG A 569 -13.97 27.88 -2.36
N GLN A 570 -13.31 27.12 -3.21
CA GLN A 570 -13.98 26.32 -4.25
C GLN A 570 -13.87 24.83 -3.87
N LEU A 571 -15.01 24.15 -3.80
CA LEU A 571 -15.02 22.69 -3.64
C LEU A 571 -15.05 22.00 -5.01
N HIS A 572 -14.29 20.93 -5.11
CA HIS A 572 -14.14 20.15 -6.34
C HIS A 572 -14.41 18.68 -6.07
N ILE A 573 -15.11 18.01 -6.98
CA ILE A 573 -15.00 16.57 -7.07
C ILE A 573 -13.75 16.23 -7.86
N SER A 574 -12.94 15.33 -7.33
CA SER A 574 -11.57 15.10 -7.79
C SER A 574 -11.28 13.63 -7.96
N HIS A 575 -10.46 13.31 -8.95
CA HIS A 575 -9.84 12.01 -9.12
C HIS A 575 -8.36 12.15 -9.47
N LEU A 576 -7.62 11.04 -9.45
CA LEU A 576 -6.19 11.04 -9.77
C LEU A 576 -5.97 11.40 -11.24
N ARG A 577 -5.19 12.45 -11.53
CA ARG A 577 -4.99 13.07 -12.87
C ARG A 577 -4.57 12.11 -13.97
N HIS A 578 -3.72 11.16 -13.68
CA HIS A 578 -3.17 10.23 -14.68
C HIS A 578 -3.87 8.87 -14.71
N ARG A 579 -5.03 8.78 -14.09
CA ARG A 579 -5.89 7.61 -14.08
C ARG A 579 -7.21 7.95 -14.74
N GLN A 580 -7.59 7.19 -15.74
CA GLN A 580 -8.95 7.30 -16.27
C GLN A 580 -9.95 6.71 -15.25
N PRO A 581 -11.01 7.44 -14.90
CA PRO A 581 -12.08 6.92 -14.07
C PRO A 581 -12.69 5.66 -14.67
N GLY A 582 -12.98 4.68 -13.82
CA GLY A 582 -13.76 3.50 -14.24
C GLY A 582 -15.20 3.89 -14.62
N ALA A 583 -15.93 2.97 -15.27
CA ALA A 583 -17.27 3.28 -15.78
C ALA A 583 -18.23 3.80 -14.70
N ASP A 584 -18.19 3.23 -13.49
CA ASP A 584 -19.07 3.64 -12.38
C ASP A 584 -18.63 4.97 -11.75
N GLU A 585 -17.31 5.21 -11.71
CA GLU A 585 -16.72 6.47 -11.27
C GLU A 585 -17.07 7.61 -12.23
N ALA A 586 -16.93 7.38 -13.54
CA ALA A 586 -17.28 8.35 -14.58
C ALA A 586 -18.78 8.71 -14.55
N ARG A 587 -19.63 7.71 -14.30
CA ARG A 587 -21.08 7.93 -14.13
C ARG A 587 -21.40 8.82 -12.93
N LEU A 588 -20.76 8.55 -11.76
CA LEU A 588 -20.96 9.39 -10.58
C LEU A 588 -20.38 10.78 -10.79
N LEU A 589 -19.20 10.89 -11.40
CA LEU A 589 -18.58 12.17 -11.72
C LEU A 589 -19.50 13.03 -12.60
N ALA A 590 -20.18 12.42 -13.59
CA ALA A 590 -21.15 13.11 -14.45
C ALA A 590 -22.38 13.63 -13.70
N HIS A 591 -22.78 13.03 -12.58
CA HIS A 591 -23.84 13.58 -11.70
C HIS A 591 -23.38 14.85 -10.99
N PHE A 592 -22.14 14.91 -10.53
CA PHE A 592 -21.58 16.12 -9.90
C PHE A 592 -21.20 17.19 -10.90
N TYR A 593 -20.73 16.79 -12.08
CA TYR A 593 -20.30 17.68 -13.14
C TYR A 593 -20.74 17.15 -14.51
N PRO A 594 -21.90 17.60 -15.02
CA PRO A 594 -22.47 17.09 -16.27
C PRO A 594 -21.59 17.29 -17.53
N GLY A 595 -20.57 18.14 -17.46
CA GLY A 595 -19.61 18.40 -18.56
C GLY A 595 -18.41 17.46 -18.61
N SER A 596 -18.28 16.48 -17.71
CA SER A 596 -17.09 15.58 -17.63
C SER A 596 -17.11 14.39 -18.60
N GLY A 597 -18.11 14.29 -19.48
CA GLY A 597 -18.36 13.13 -20.35
C GLY A 597 -18.03 13.34 -21.84
N SER A 598 -17.11 14.25 -22.18
CA SER A 598 -16.68 14.45 -23.58
C SER A 598 -15.20 14.15 -23.77
#